data_079a4f8a0ed2bd2359bbac35d3e635c6
#
_entry.id   079a4f8a0ed2bd2359bbac35d3e635c6
#
_cell.length_a   1.000
_cell.length_b   1.000
_cell.length_c   1.000
_cell.angle_alpha   90.00
_cell.angle_beta   90.00
_cell.angle_gamma   90.00
#
_symmetry.space_group_name_H-M   'P 1'
#
loop_
_entity.id
_entity.type
_entity.pdbx_description
1 polymer ?
#
loop_
_entity_poly.entity_id
_entity_poly.type
_entity_poly.pdbx_seq_one_letter_code
_entity_poly.pdbx_strand_id
1 'polypeptide(L)'
;AVWKDVKVKKASCYMVEQADADKVVLKDLIDNSVVEIAPQHLETDMKNVEAGKTTIICEFVKFAGHYYRIGTIAVNKMNEGVEQYVANEKANRDTSNQKAAYKAFVKANDGRYVQFFKDNDACEQFLADKVGYTFSQGVTLPQFKSHKGLMLMASPKSGITLQPGVLDCVKADDNPFYNPETASRNALNVIARANAIPYDVMCRLQDDGMWPDTNYTISDNAEEGK
;
A
#
# COMPACT_ATOMS: atom_id res chain seq x y z
N ALA A 1 -18.48 2.73 18.87
CA ALA A 1 -17.54 3.85 19.00
C ALA A 1 -16.17 3.44 19.59
N VAL A 2 -16.04 2.26 20.21
CA VAL A 2 -14.80 1.78 20.87
C VAL A 2 -13.65 1.55 19.89
N TRP A 3 -13.96 1.20 18.64
CA TRP A 3 -12.94 0.83 17.62
C TRP A 3 -12.19 2.01 16.98
N LYS A 4 -12.62 3.26 17.20
CA LYS A 4 -11.96 4.44 16.62
C LYS A 4 -10.55 4.69 17.17
N ASP A 5 -10.23 4.15 18.35
CA ASP A 5 -8.94 4.36 19.03
C ASP A 5 -7.95 3.20 18.84
N VAL A 6 -8.34 2.18 18.06
CA VAL A 6 -7.47 1.05 17.77
C VAL A 6 -6.53 1.41 16.61
N LYS A 7 -5.23 1.41 16.88
CA LYS A 7 -4.19 1.61 15.87
C LYS A 7 -3.33 0.37 15.77
N VAL A 8 -3.29 -0.23 14.59
CA VAL A 8 -2.38 -1.34 14.29
C VAL A 8 -1.05 -0.78 13.83
N LYS A 9 0.05 -1.22 14.46
CA LYS A 9 1.40 -1.00 13.98
C LYS A 9 1.83 -2.26 13.23
N LYS A 10 2.22 -2.11 11.96
CA LYS A 10 2.68 -3.22 11.11
C LYS A 10 3.81 -4.01 11.77
N ALA A 11 3.98 -5.26 11.36
CA ALA A 11 5.13 -6.07 11.73
C ALA A 11 6.44 -5.29 11.56
N SER A 12 7.27 -5.29 12.58
CA SER A 12 8.57 -4.62 12.57
C SER A 12 9.58 -5.39 13.39
N CYS A 13 10.84 -4.99 13.29
CA CYS A 13 11.94 -5.52 14.06
C CYS A 13 12.32 -4.51 15.16
N TYR A 14 12.22 -4.92 16.39
CA TYR A 14 12.47 -4.08 17.55
C TYR A 14 13.71 -4.54 18.30
N MET A 15 14.61 -3.63 18.63
CA MET A 15 15.65 -3.86 19.64
C MET A 15 15.05 -3.70 21.01
N VAL A 16 15.32 -4.63 21.92
CA VAL A 16 15.00 -4.46 23.34
C VAL A 16 16.00 -3.50 23.96
N GLU A 17 15.58 -2.30 24.33
CA GLU A 17 16.43 -1.32 24.99
C GLU A 17 16.41 -1.46 26.53
N GLN A 18 15.26 -1.89 27.06
CA GLN A 18 15.08 -2.14 28.51
C GLN A 18 14.08 -3.28 28.68
N ALA A 19 14.33 -4.14 29.64
CA ALA A 19 13.40 -5.17 30.09
C ALA A 19 13.50 -5.33 31.61
N ASP A 20 12.44 -4.99 32.29
CA ASP A 20 12.31 -5.18 33.76
C ASP A 20 10.94 -5.79 34.09
N ALA A 21 10.63 -5.90 35.39
CA ALA A 21 9.40 -6.53 35.86
C ALA A 21 8.13 -5.76 35.46
N ASP A 22 8.23 -4.46 35.27
CA ASP A 22 7.09 -3.57 35.06
C ASP A 22 6.90 -3.17 33.58
N LYS A 23 7.98 -3.08 32.83
CA LYS A 23 7.94 -2.64 31.43
C LYS A 23 9.06 -3.20 30.56
N VAL A 24 8.77 -3.29 29.28
CA VAL A 24 9.73 -3.51 28.20
C VAL A 24 9.72 -2.31 27.26
N VAL A 25 10.90 -1.77 26.98
CA VAL A 25 11.09 -0.69 26.04
C VAL A 25 11.70 -1.25 24.76
N LEU A 26 11.01 -1.06 23.66
CA LEU A 26 11.35 -1.60 22.35
C LEU A 26 11.57 -0.45 21.37
N LYS A 27 12.75 -0.38 20.77
CA LYS A 27 13.06 0.55 19.69
C LYS A 27 12.90 -0.13 18.34
N ASP A 28 12.03 0.39 17.53
CA ASP A 28 11.86 -0.05 16.15
C ASP A 28 13.12 0.27 15.32
N LEU A 29 13.76 -0.76 14.80
CA LEU A 29 14.99 -0.62 14.00
C LEU A 29 14.73 -0.08 12.60
N ILE A 30 13.46 -0.03 12.17
CA ILE A 30 13.08 0.42 10.83
C ILE A 30 12.74 1.91 10.83
N ASP A 31 11.84 2.36 11.73
CA ASP A 31 11.34 3.75 11.78
C ASP A 31 11.84 4.55 12.98
N ASN A 32 12.66 3.95 13.85
CA ASN A 32 13.19 4.49 15.10
C ASN A 32 12.14 4.89 16.15
N SER A 33 10.88 4.51 15.97
CA SER A 33 9.87 4.75 16.99
C SER A 33 10.08 3.85 18.21
N VAL A 34 9.57 4.29 19.36
CA VAL A 34 9.68 3.56 20.61
C VAL A 34 8.30 3.05 21.03
N VAL A 35 8.25 1.81 21.47
CA VAL A 35 7.08 1.14 22.06
C VAL A 35 7.40 0.77 23.49
N GLU A 36 6.62 1.28 24.43
CA GLU A 36 6.63 0.80 25.82
C GLU A 36 5.45 -0.17 26.00
N ILE A 37 5.76 -1.39 26.47
CA ILE A 37 4.77 -2.45 26.65
C ILE A 37 4.95 -3.13 27.98
N ALA A 38 3.86 -3.46 28.64
CA ALA A 38 3.92 -4.28 29.85
C ALA A 38 4.33 -5.71 29.48
N PRO A 39 5.22 -6.37 30.25
CA PRO A 39 5.71 -7.71 29.91
C PRO A 39 4.60 -8.74 29.65
N GLN A 40 3.50 -8.67 30.40
CA GLN A 40 2.34 -9.55 30.22
C GLN A 40 1.62 -9.35 28.88
N HIS A 41 1.71 -8.16 28.26
CA HIS A 41 1.11 -7.87 26.95
C HIS A 41 2.00 -8.31 25.80
N LEU A 42 3.28 -8.56 26.06
CA LEU A 42 4.21 -9.10 25.06
C LEU A 42 4.07 -10.63 24.92
N GLU A 43 3.63 -11.30 26.00
CA GLU A 43 3.35 -12.74 26.03
C GLU A 43 4.54 -13.59 25.52
N THR A 44 5.74 -13.28 25.98
CA THR A 44 6.95 -14.03 25.66
C THR A 44 7.81 -14.26 26.91
N ASP A 45 8.63 -15.32 26.89
CA ASP A 45 9.57 -15.58 27.98
C ASP A 45 10.73 -14.58 27.90
N MET A 46 10.79 -13.70 28.90
CA MET A 46 11.81 -12.66 29.00
C MET A 46 13.12 -13.11 29.66
N LYS A 47 13.22 -14.40 30.11
CA LYS A 47 14.40 -14.88 30.87
C LYS A 47 15.72 -14.78 30.10
N ASN A 48 15.67 -14.87 28.76
CA ASN A 48 16.86 -14.85 27.90
C ASN A 48 16.97 -13.55 27.08
N VAL A 49 16.22 -12.52 27.47
CA VAL A 49 16.24 -11.23 26.80
C VAL A 49 17.35 -10.36 27.39
N GLU A 50 18.27 -9.94 26.53
CA GLU A 50 19.38 -9.05 26.88
C GLU A 50 19.16 -7.69 26.20
N ALA A 51 19.07 -6.62 26.98
CA ALA A 51 18.97 -5.26 26.46
C ALA A 51 20.16 -4.93 25.55
N GLY A 52 19.89 -4.31 24.42
CA GLY A 52 20.88 -3.94 23.40
C GLY A 52 21.38 -5.11 22.52
N LYS A 53 20.94 -6.36 22.78
CA LYS A 53 21.38 -7.53 22.04
C LYS A 53 20.23 -8.39 21.49
N THR A 54 19.06 -8.30 22.10
CA THR A 54 17.90 -9.08 21.69
C THR A 54 17.00 -8.25 20.82
N THR A 55 16.55 -8.83 19.72
CA THR A 55 15.55 -8.27 18.84
C THR A 55 14.27 -9.08 18.84
N ILE A 56 13.15 -8.40 18.66
CA ILE A 56 11.82 -8.98 18.62
C ILE A 56 11.16 -8.56 17.30
N ILE A 57 10.69 -9.53 16.52
CA ILE A 57 9.89 -9.28 15.32
C ILE A 57 8.44 -9.64 15.65
N CYS A 58 7.56 -8.68 15.63
CA CYS A 58 6.12 -8.85 15.90
C CYS A 58 5.30 -7.65 15.43
N GLU A 59 3.99 -7.78 15.58
CA GLU A 59 3.02 -6.70 15.36
C GLU A 59 2.44 -6.22 16.69
N PHE A 60 2.08 -4.94 16.75
CA PHE A 60 1.40 -4.35 17.89
C PHE A 60 0.09 -3.70 17.50
N VAL A 61 -0.87 -3.78 18.41
CA VAL A 61 -2.07 -2.95 18.41
C VAL A 61 -1.99 -1.99 19.61
N LYS A 62 -2.32 -0.73 19.39
CA LYS A 62 -2.51 0.25 20.45
C LYS A 62 -4.00 0.39 20.74
N PHE A 63 -4.37 0.14 22.00
CA PHE A 63 -5.75 0.28 22.47
C PHE A 63 -5.76 0.88 23.88
N ALA A 64 -6.64 1.84 24.12
CA ALA A 64 -6.76 2.53 25.41
C ALA A 64 -5.42 3.05 25.97
N GLY A 65 -4.52 3.52 25.08
CA GLY A 65 -3.21 4.04 25.48
C GLY A 65 -2.11 2.99 25.63
N HIS A 66 -2.44 1.70 25.67
CA HIS A 66 -1.51 0.59 25.87
C HIS A 66 -1.22 -0.16 24.57
N TYR A 67 -0.02 -0.72 24.48
CA TYR A 67 0.34 -1.63 23.40
C TYR A 67 0.11 -3.09 23.79
N TYR A 68 -0.35 -3.86 22.84
CA TYR A 68 -0.57 -5.30 22.93
C TYR A 68 0.05 -5.96 21.71
N ARG A 69 0.80 -7.04 21.92
CA ARG A 69 1.29 -7.85 20.82
C ARG A 69 0.13 -8.60 20.17
N ILE A 70 0.17 -8.70 18.85
CA ILE A 70 -0.75 -9.53 18.07
C ILE A 70 0.06 -10.47 17.15
N GLY A 71 -0.55 -11.57 16.77
CA GLY A 71 0.07 -12.55 15.87
C GLY A 71 1.29 -13.26 16.47
N THR A 72 2.18 -13.68 15.59
CA THR A 72 3.41 -14.40 15.94
C THR A 72 4.50 -13.47 16.45
N ILE A 73 5.40 -14.02 17.25
CA ILE A 73 6.59 -13.34 17.74
C ILE A 73 7.82 -14.18 17.40
N ALA A 74 8.87 -13.53 16.93
CA ALA A 74 10.20 -14.12 16.81
C ALA A 74 11.18 -13.33 17.67
N VAL A 75 11.88 -14.05 18.58
CA VAL A 75 12.90 -13.48 19.46
C VAL A 75 14.25 -13.97 18.96
N ASN A 76 15.15 -13.05 18.62
CA ASN A 76 16.45 -13.35 18.05
C ASN A 76 17.54 -12.55 18.77
N LYS A 77 18.77 -13.07 18.77
CA LYS A 77 19.94 -12.23 19.04
C LYS A 77 20.26 -11.42 17.79
N MET A 78 20.70 -10.17 17.99
CA MET A 78 21.18 -9.34 16.87
C MET A 78 22.31 -10.06 16.15
N ASN A 79 22.19 -10.22 14.84
CA ASN A 79 23.14 -10.88 13.96
C ASN A 79 22.99 -10.35 12.53
N GLU A 80 23.89 -10.77 11.65
CA GLU A 80 23.90 -10.34 10.25
C GLU A 80 22.56 -10.59 9.51
N GLY A 81 21.90 -11.72 9.80
CA GLY A 81 20.59 -12.02 9.21
C GLY A 81 19.50 -11.04 9.64
N VAL A 82 19.51 -10.61 10.91
CA VAL A 82 18.57 -9.58 11.41
C VAL A 82 18.91 -8.22 10.81
N GLU A 83 20.19 -7.86 10.69
CA GLU A 83 20.63 -6.62 10.06
C GLU A 83 20.20 -6.56 8.59
N GLN A 84 20.38 -7.66 7.84
CA GLN A 84 19.93 -7.76 6.46
C GLN A 84 18.40 -7.64 6.35
N TYR A 85 17.65 -8.29 7.23
CA TYR A 85 16.19 -8.15 7.29
C TYR A 85 15.77 -6.68 7.51
N VAL A 86 16.37 -5.99 8.48
CA VAL A 86 16.09 -4.58 8.76
C VAL A 86 16.43 -3.69 7.56
N ALA A 87 17.57 -3.93 6.89
CA ALA A 87 17.96 -3.18 5.70
C ALA A 87 16.95 -3.36 4.55
N ASN A 88 16.53 -4.59 4.29
CA ASN A 88 15.53 -4.89 3.27
C ASN A 88 14.17 -4.23 3.58
N GLU A 89 13.73 -4.31 4.84
CA GLU A 89 12.48 -3.67 5.27
C GLU A 89 12.53 -2.15 5.18
N LYS A 90 13.66 -1.52 5.50
CA LYS A 90 13.85 -0.07 5.28
C LYS A 90 13.73 0.29 3.80
N ALA A 91 14.39 -0.47 2.94
CA ALA A 91 14.33 -0.26 1.49
C ALA A 91 12.89 -0.45 0.95
N ASN A 92 12.18 -1.48 1.41
CA ASN A 92 10.79 -1.75 1.02
C ASN A 92 9.80 -0.65 1.49
N ARG A 93 10.11 0.02 2.60
CA ARG A 93 9.28 1.12 3.15
C ARG A 93 9.67 2.49 2.62
N ASP A 94 10.81 2.60 1.97
CA ASP A 94 11.22 3.85 1.32
C ASP A 94 10.40 4.08 0.06
N THR A 95 9.51 5.07 0.13
CA THR A 95 8.66 5.50 -0.99
C THR A 95 9.16 6.80 -1.63
N SER A 96 10.42 7.17 -1.46
CA SER A 96 10.96 8.43 -1.98
C SER A 96 10.90 8.49 -3.50
N ASN A 97 11.25 7.41 -4.19
CA ASN A 97 11.18 7.30 -5.65
C ASN A 97 9.73 7.36 -6.14
N GLN A 98 8.80 6.68 -5.47
CA GLN A 98 7.37 6.73 -5.78
C GLN A 98 6.80 8.14 -5.61
N LYS A 99 7.17 8.83 -4.52
CA LYS A 99 6.78 10.23 -4.29
C LYS A 99 7.35 11.18 -5.33
N ALA A 100 8.59 10.98 -5.76
CA ALA A 100 9.21 11.77 -6.81
C ALA A 100 8.51 11.56 -8.16
N ALA A 101 8.27 10.31 -8.55
CA ALA A 101 7.53 9.95 -9.76
C ALA A 101 6.10 10.53 -9.75
N TYR A 102 5.39 10.40 -8.63
CA TYR A 102 4.07 11.02 -8.44
C TYR A 102 4.09 12.53 -8.67
N LYS A 103 5.02 13.25 -8.04
CA LYS A 103 5.13 14.71 -8.19
C LYS A 103 5.43 15.11 -9.62
N ALA A 104 6.35 14.40 -10.28
CA ALA A 104 6.68 14.65 -11.69
C ALA A 104 5.47 14.42 -12.60
N PHE A 105 4.74 13.32 -12.40
CA PHE A 105 3.54 13.01 -13.17
C PHE A 105 2.45 14.06 -12.99
N VAL A 106 2.09 14.41 -11.76
CA VAL A 106 1.03 15.39 -11.46
C VAL A 106 1.40 16.76 -12.03
N LYS A 107 2.68 17.16 -11.94
CA LYS A 107 3.17 18.41 -12.56
C LYS A 107 3.03 18.38 -14.08
N ALA A 108 3.38 17.28 -14.75
CA ALA A 108 3.31 17.11 -16.18
C ALA A 108 1.87 16.98 -16.71
N ASN A 109 0.92 16.67 -15.82
CA ASN A 109 -0.49 16.37 -16.11
C ASN A 109 -1.45 17.42 -15.51
N ASP A 110 -1.04 18.68 -15.43
CA ASP A 110 -1.85 19.81 -14.99
C ASP A 110 -2.57 19.57 -13.63
N GLY A 111 -1.87 18.95 -12.69
CA GLY A 111 -2.40 18.65 -11.35
C GLY A 111 -3.20 17.35 -11.24
N ARG A 112 -3.47 16.66 -12.34
CA ARG A 112 -4.25 15.43 -12.36
C ARG A 112 -3.39 14.20 -12.05
N TYR A 113 -3.96 13.23 -11.37
CA TYR A 113 -3.29 11.97 -11.00
C TYR A 113 -3.67 10.78 -11.89
N VAL A 114 -4.51 11.02 -12.91
CA VAL A 114 -4.94 10.05 -13.92
C VAL A 114 -4.75 10.65 -15.30
N GLN A 115 -4.31 9.86 -16.28
CA GLN A 115 -4.17 10.24 -17.68
C GLN A 115 -4.53 9.06 -18.58
N PHE A 116 -5.24 9.34 -19.67
CA PHE A 116 -5.71 8.34 -20.63
C PHE A 116 -4.92 8.47 -21.95
N PHE A 117 -4.64 7.32 -22.56
CA PHE A 117 -3.90 7.22 -23.81
C PHE A 117 -4.59 6.26 -24.77
N LYS A 118 -4.58 6.59 -26.05
CA LYS A 118 -5.15 5.73 -27.10
C LYS A 118 -4.34 4.46 -27.35
N ASP A 119 -3.03 4.51 -27.13
CA ASP A 119 -2.10 3.41 -27.36
C ASP A 119 -0.81 3.55 -26.52
N ASN A 120 0.06 2.54 -26.62
CA ASN A 120 1.33 2.50 -25.90
C ASN A 120 2.27 3.62 -26.30
N ASP A 121 2.36 3.92 -27.61
CA ASP A 121 3.34 4.88 -28.13
C ASP A 121 3.06 6.27 -27.56
N ALA A 122 1.80 6.67 -27.51
CA ALA A 122 1.38 7.93 -26.89
C ALA A 122 1.69 7.96 -25.37
N CYS A 123 1.53 6.83 -24.66
CA CYS A 123 1.85 6.71 -23.26
C CYS A 123 3.36 6.81 -23.01
N GLU A 124 4.17 6.07 -23.78
CA GLU A 124 5.63 6.09 -23.68
C GLU A 124 6.19 7.48 -23.98
N GLN A 125 5.69 8.12 -25.03
CA GLN A 125 6.10 9.47 -25.39
C GLN A 125 5.79 10.48 -24.29
N PHE A 126 4.58 10.42 -23.72
CA PHE A 126 4.22 11.29 -22.58
C PHE A 126 5.15 11.08 -21.38
N LEU A 127 5.43 9.83 -21.03
CA LEU A 127 6.32 9.52 -19.90
C LEU A 127 7.74 10.04 -20.15
N ALA A 128 8.30 9.80 -21.32
CA ALA A 128 9.65 10.23 -21.66
C ALA A 128 9.77 11.76 -21.76
N ASP A 129 8.86 12.41 -22.50
CA ASP A 129 8.99 13.82 -22.85
C ASP A 129 8.49 14.77 -21.75
N LYS A 130 7.44 14.37 -21.02
CA LYS A 130 6.77 15.24 -20.05
C LYS A 130 7.10 14.92 -18.60
N VAL A 131 7.21 13.64 -18.28
CA VAL A 131 7.46 13.20 -16.90
C VAL A 131 8.93 12.98 -16.62
N GLY A 132 9.72 12.66 -17.67
CA GLY A 132 11.12 12.27 -17.51
C GLY A 132 11.27 10.92 -16.80
N TYR A 133 10.30 10.02 -17.01
CA TYR A 133 10.22 8.72 -16.33
C TYR A 133 10.12 7.61 -17.35
N THR A 134 10.86 6.52 -17.14
CA THR A 134 10.72 5.29 -17.91
C THR A 134 10.34 4.18 -16.95
N PHE A 135 9.42 3.30 -17.35
CA PHE A 135 9.18 2.09 -16.57
C PHE A 135 10.47 1.28 -16.49
N SER A 136 10.83 0.84 -15.26
CA SER A 136 11.95 -0.09 -15.09
C SER A 136 11.70 -1.35 -15.92
N GLN A 137 12.78 -1.98 -16.38
CA GLN A 137 12.81 -3.06 -17.39
C GLN A 137 11.88 -4.27 -17.19
N GLY A 138 11.11 -4.33 -16.11
CA GLY A 138 10.13 -5.40 -15.84
C GLY A 138 8.71 -5.15 -16.34
N VAL A 139 8.37 -3.93 -16.74
CA VAL A 139 7.05 -3.60 -17.30
C VAL A 139 7.22 -3.34 -18.78
N THR A 140 7.09 -4.38 -19.57
CA THR A 140 7.11 -4.26 -21.03
C THR A 140 5.73 -3.80 -21.49
N LEU A 141 5.60 -2.53 -21.85
CA LEU A 141 4.43 -2.01 -22.57
C LEU A 141 4.00 -2.89 -23.77
N PRO A 142 4.90 -3.63 -24.46
CA PRO A 142 4.48 -4.62 -25.47
C PRO A 142 3.38 -5.59 -25.04
N GLN A 143 3.27 -5.90 -23.76
CA GLN A 143 2.22 -6.78 -23.24
C GLN A 143 0.82 -6.17 -23.37
N PHE A 144 0.72 -4.86 -23.55
CA PHE A 144 -0.55 -4.13 -23.63
C PHE A 144 -0.92 -3.67 -25.05
N LYS A 145 -0.14 -4.03 -26.06
CA LYS A 145 -0.41 -3.64 -27.47
C LYS A 145 -1.77 -4.06 -28.00
N SER A 146 -2.38 -5.07 -27.39
CA SER A 146 -3.72 -5.56 -27.76
C SER A 146 -4.86 -4.77 -27.13
N HIS A 147 -4.59 -3.87 -26.18
CA HIS A 147 -5.62 -3.09 -25.51
C HIS A 147 -5.95 -1.82 -26.30
N LYS A 148 -7.24 -1.48 -26.36
CA LYS A 148 -7.75 -0.32 -27.10
C LYS A 148 -7.47 1.02 -26.42
N GLY A 149 -6.71 1.04 -25.34
CA GLY A 149 -6.35 2.23 -24.59
C GLY A 149 -5.63 1.86 -23.32
N LEU A 150 -5.00 2.85 -22.72
CA LEU A 150 -4.22 2.73 -21.49
C LEU A 150 -4.55 3.89 -20.55
N MET A 151 -4.42 3.64 -19.26
CA MET A 151 -4.53 4.66 -18.24
C MET A 151 -3.30 4.61 -17.34
N LEU A 152 -2.68 5.76 -17.11
CA LEU A 152 -1.71 5.95 -16.05
C LEU A 152 -2.41 6.53 -14.83
N MET A 153 -2.09 6.00 -13.68
CA MET A 153 -2.48 6.52 -12.38
C MET A 153 -1.25 6.79 -11.54
N ALA A 154 -1.29 7.82 -10.74
CA ALA A 154 -0.17 8.16 -9.88
C ALA A 154 -0.61 8.38 -8.42
N SER A 155 0.18 7.84 -7.49
CA SER A 155 0.02 8.09 -6.07
C SER A 155 1.36 8.26 -5.36
N PRO A 156 1.39 8.95 -4.20
CA PRO A 156 2.61 9.07 -3.41
C PRO A 156 3.16 7.75 -2.87
N LYS A 157 2.30 6.72 -2.76
CA LYS A 157 2.69 5.40 -2.24
C LYS A 157 3.15 4.45 -3.34
N SER A 158 2.43 4.45 -4.46
CA SER A 158 2.64 3.47 -5.53
C SER A 158 3.45 4.04 -6.71
N GLY A 159 3.70 5.37 -6.73
CA GLY A 159 4.31 6.03 -7.87
C GLY A 159 3.35 6.08 -9.06
N ILE A 160 3.86 5.82 -10.26
CA ILE A 160 3.10 5.74 -11.49
C ILE A 160 2.78 4.28 -11.80
N THR A 161 1.51 3.99 -12.06
CA THR A 161 1.04 2.64 -12.40
C THR A 161 0.26 2.66 -13.70
N LEU A 162 0.42 1.61 -14.51
CA LEU A 162 -0.26 1.43 -15.78
C LEU A 162 -1.47 0.50 -15.62
N GLN A 163 -2.62 0.93 -16.11
CA GLN A 163 -3.87 0.18 -16.00
C GLN A 163 -4.58 0.06 -17.37
N PRO A 164 -4.50 -1.10 -18.00
CA PRO A 164 -5.16 -1.30 -19.32
C PRO A 164 -6.61 -1.76 -19.22
N GLY A 165 -7.03 -2.32 -18.09
CA GLY A 165 -8.29 -3.08 -17.98
C GLY A 165 -9.44 -2.39 -17.27
N VAL A 166 -9.34 -1.08 -16.97
CA VAL A 166 -10.34 -0.38 -16.13
C VAL A 166 -10.79 0.97 -16.71
N LEU A 167 -10.42 1.23 -17.96
CA LEU A 167 -10.67 2.50 -18.62
C LEU A 167 -12.15 2.87 -18.68
N ASP A 168 -13.02 1.92 -18.94
CA ASP A 168 -14.46 2.14 -19.05
C ASP A 168 -15.13 2.44 -17.71
N CYS A 169 -14.44 2.20 -16.59
CA CYS A 169 -14.97 2.45 -15.25
C CYS A 169 -14.72 3.88 -14.75
N VAL A 170 -13.71 4.57 -15.28
CA VAL A 170 -13.31 5.88 -14.73
C VAL A 170 -14.05 6.99 -15.44
N LYS A 171 -14.97 7.66 -14.72
CA LYS A 171 -15.73 8.80 -15.20
C LYS A 171 -14.88 10.06 -15.11
N ALA A 172 -14.28 10.44 -16.21
CA ALA A 172 -13.55 11.69 -16.37
C ALA A 172 -13.88 12.31 -17.73
N ASP A 173 -13.92 13.64 -17.80
CA ASP A 173 -14.30 14.37 -19.02
C ASP A 173 -13.38 14.10 -20.20
N ASP A 174 -12.12 13.80 -19.92
CA ASP A 174 -11.08 13.49 -20.90
C ASP A 174 -10.88 11.98 -21.13
N ASN A 175 -11.74 11.13 -20.56
CA ASN A 175 -11.70 9.68 -20.77
C ASN A 175 -12.59 9.27 -21.96
N PRO A 176 -12.01 9.02 -23.14
CA PRO A 176 -12.81 8.61 -24.31
C PRO A 176 -13.31 7.16 -24.23
N PHE A 177 -12.88 6.40 -23.22
CA PHE A 177 -13.22 4.99 -23.05
C PHE A 177 -14.32 4.75 -22.01
N TYR A 178 -14.74 5.79 -21.29
CA TYR A 178 -15.78 5.64 -20.29
C TYR A 178 -17.09 5.13 -20.89
N ASN A 179 -17.66 4.09 -20.30
CA ASN A 179 -18.93 3.51 -20.75
C ASN A 179 -19.89 3.35 -19.57
N PRO A 180 -20.90 4.23 -19.42
CA PRO A 180 -21.82 4.19 -18.30
C PRO A 180 -22.65 2.90 -18.20
N GLU A 181 -22.85 2.19 -19.34
CA GLU A 181 -23.63 0.95 -19.37
C GLU A 181 -22.87 -0.24 -18.74
N THR A 182 -21.54 -0.22 -18.81
CA THR A 182 -20.69 -1.32 -18.33
C THR A 182 -19.88 -0.96 -17.08
N ALA A 183 -19.74 0.33 -16.80
CA ALA A 183 -18.83 0.84 -15.76
C ALA A 183 -19.06 0.20 -14.39
N SER A 184 -20.27 0.18 -13.86
CA SER A 184 -20.57 -0.38 -12.54
C SER A 184 -20.26 -1.87 -12.45
N ARG A 185 -20.64 -2.65 -13.45
CA ARG A 185 -20.36 -4.09 -13.50
C ARG A 185 -18.86 -4.37 -13.58
N ASN A 186 -18.14 -3.62 -14.42
CA ASN A 186 -16.70 -3.81 -14.59
C ASN A 186 -15.91 -3.31 -13.39
N ALA A 187 -16.38 -2.26 -12.72
CA ALA A 187 -15.81 -1.79 -11.45
C ALA A 187 -15.86 -2.85 -10.35
N LEU A 188 -16.96 -3.59 -10.23
CA LEU A 188 -17.05 -4.74 -9.31
C LEU A 188 -16.01 -5.82 -9.63
N ASN A 189 -15.82 -6.13 -10.90
CA ASN A 189 -14.79 -7.10 -11.32
C ASN A 189 -13.37 -6.65 -10.96
N VAL A 190 -13.11 -5.34 -11.01
CA VAL A 190 -11.82 -4.76 -10.60
C VAL A 190 -11.61 -4.87 -9.09
N ILE A 191 -12.63 -4.54 -8.30
CA ILE A 191 -12.59 -4.68 -6.83
C ILE A 191 -12.35 -6.14 -6.42
N ALA A 192 -12.98 -7.09 -7.11
CA ALA A 192 -12.81 -8.51 -6.86
C ALA A 192 -11.40 -9.04 -7.21
N ARG A 193 -10.67 -8.33 -8.06
CA ARG A 193 -9.27 -8.64 -8.41
C ARG A 193 -8.35 -7.86 -7.47
N ALA A 194 -7.93 -8.48 -6.39
CA ALA A 194 -6.95 -7.89 -5.49
C ALA A 194 -5.74 -7.32 -6.28
N ASN A 195 -5.39 -6.07 -6.03
CA ASN A 195 -4.25 -5.34 -6.62
C ASN A 195 -4.42 -4.83 -8.06
N ALA A 196 -5.60 -4.80 -8.65
CA ALA A 196 -5.79 -4.22 -9.97
C ALA A 196 -5.54 -2.69 -9.96
N ILE A 197 -5.96 -1.99 -8.91
CA ILE A 197 -5.71 -0.56 -8.69
C ILE A 197 -5.12 -0.37 -7.29
N PRO A 198 -4.08 0.45 -7.10
CA PRO A 198 -3.59 0.78 -5.77
C PRO A 198 -4.72 1.34 -4.88
N TYR A 199 -4.79 0.87 -3.65
CA TYR A 199 -5.90 1.20 -2.73
C TYR A 199 -6.08 2.70 -2.51
N ASP A 200 -4.99 3.45 -2.37
CA ASP A 200 -5.04 4.91 -2.18
C ASP A 200 -5.51 5.66 -3.44
N VAL A 201 -5.25 5.13 -4.64
CA VAL A 201 -5.81 5.66 -5.89
C VAL A 201 -7.30 5.34 -5.98
N MET A 202 -7.71 4.13 -5.58
CA MET A 202 -9.12 3.73 -5.57
C MET A 202 -9.94 4.65 -4.66
N CYS A 203 -9.47 4.89 -3.42
CA CYS A 203 -10.13 5.80 -2.50
C CYS A 203 -10.29 7.20 -3.11
N ARG A 204 -9.24 7.71 -3.75
CA ARG A 204 -9.27 9.03 -4.36
C ARG A 204 -10.22 9.11 -5.55
N LEU A 205 -10.27 8.08 -6.40
CA LEU A 205 -11.25 8.01 -7.49
C LEU A 205 -12.69 8.03 -6.97
N GLN A 206 -12.96 7.39 -5.83
CA GLN A 206 -14.27 7.41 -5.17
C GLN A 206 -14.58 8.79 -4.59
N ASP A 207 -13.64 9.39 -3.87
CA ASP A 207 -13.81 10.71 -3.26
C ASP A 207 -14.04 11.81 -4.33
N ASP A 208 -13.38 11.70 -5.47
CA ASP A 208 -13.52 12.63 -6.60
C ASP A 208 -14.76 12.32 -7.48
N GLY A 209 -15.56 11.30 -7.15
CA GLY A 209 -16.74 10.89 -7.92
C GLY A 209 -16.44 10.33 -9.31
N MET A 210 -15.19 9.93 -9.53
CA MET A 210 -14.70 9.35 -10.81
C MET A 210 -14.90 7.83 -10.88
N TRP A 211 -15.17 7.16 -9.75
CA TRP A 211 -15.45 5.74 -9.70
C TRP A 211 -16.97 5.52 -9.61
N PRO A 212 -17.55 4.59 -10.38
CA PRO A 212 -18.99 4.37 -10.35
C PRO A 212 -19.45 3.88 -8.99
N ASP A 213 -20.64 4.31 -8.59
CA ASP A 213 -21.29 3.77 -7.41
C ASP A 213 -21.61 2.29 -7.63
N THR A 214 -20.98 1.47 -6.85
CA THR A 214 -21.17 0.02 -6.84
C THR A 214 -22.02 -0.32 -5.61
N ASN A 215 -23.32 -0.03 -5.63
CA ASN A 215 -24.28 -0.35 -4.57
C ASN A 215 -24.41 -1.87 -4.32
N TYR A 216 -23.28 -2.57 -4.33
CA TYR A 216 -23.23 -4.00 -4.17
C TYR A 216 -23.05 -4.35 -2.70
N THR A 217 -24.09 -4.88 -2.10
CA THR A 217 -24.00 -5.51 -0.78
C THR A 217 -23.77 -7.01 -0.96
N ILE A 218 -22.90 -7.60 -0.13
CA ILE A 218 -22.59 -9.05 -0.15
C ILE A 218 -23.87 -9.91 -0.03
N SER A 219 -24.95 -9.35 0.52
CA SER A 219 -26.26 -9.98 0.63
C SER A 219 -26.93 -10.26 -0.74
N ASP A 220 -26.63 -9.48 -1.76
CA ASP A 220 -27.28 -9.62 -3.07
C ASP A 220 -26.77 -10.83 -3.87
N ASN A 221 -25.60 -11.35 -3.51
CA ASN A 221 -25.02 -12.57 -4.12
C ASN A 221 -25.53 -13.90 -3.51
N ALA A 222 -26.14 -13.86 -2.35
CA ALA A 222 -26.56 -15.10 -1.67
C ALA A 222 -27.83 -15.72 -2.29
N GLU A 223 -28.59 -14.96 -3.07
CA GLU A 223 -29.86 -15.40 -3.65
C GLU A 223 -29.78 -15.89 -5.10
N GLU A 224 -28.71 -15.52 -5.85
CA GLU A 224 -28.53 -15.97 -7.24
C GLU A 224 -27.84 -17.34 -7.39
N GLY A 225 -27.45 -17.96 -6.30
CA GLY A 225 -26.76 -19.26 -6.26
C GLY A 225 -27.65 -20.46 -5.85
N LYS A 226 -28.98 -20.37 -6.01
CA LYS A 226 -29.90 -21.48 -5.78
C LYS A 226 -30.49 -21.98 -7.06
#